data_02832318dcfca9eab431ed3b16490ad9
#
_entry.id   02832318dcfca9eab431ed3b16490ad9
#
_cell.length_a   1.000
_cell.length_b   1.000
_cell.length_c   1.000
_cell.angle_alpha   90.00
_cell.angle_beta   90.00
_cell.angle_gamma   90.00
#
_symmetry.space_group_name_H-M   'P 1'
#
loop_
_entity.id
_entity.type
_entity.pdbx_description
1 polymer ?
#
loop_
_entity_poly.entity_id
_entity_poly.type
_entity_poly.pdbx_seq_one_letter_code
_entity_poly.pdbx_strand_id
1 'polypeptide(L)'
;MTYEEIRAAAKAKMNECRVCSHCAGSGCIGHIPGFGGLRRSRSFLRNIAALNEYGLIMNSLRGIEEPSTETEFFGQKLSMPVMVAPIGAITLNCKVEGEPEQVEKEYDLAVAAGAATAGTLAFCGDGGAPYMYEGTLAASAACPGRVIPTIKPREDDK
;
A
#
# COMPACT_ATOMS: atom_id res chain seq x y z
N MET A 1 17.50 17.01 3.87
CA MET A 1 16.03 17.13 3.87
C MET A 1 15.52 16.69 5.22
N THR A 2 14.85 17.57 5.93
CA THR A 2 14.26 17.27 7.24
C THR A 2 12.94 16.52 7.09
N TYR A 3 12.46 15.90 8.16
CA TYR A 3 11.16 15.22 8.17
C TYR A 3 10.00 16.17 7.79
N GLU A 4 10.04 17.41 8.26
CA GLU A 4 9.01 18.41 7.92
C GLU A 4 9.06 18.84 6.46
N GLU A 5 10.24 18.96 5.87
CA GLU A 5 10.38 19.22 4.42
C GLU A 5 9.82 18.07 3.57
N ILE A 6 10.07 16.81 3.98
CA ILE A 6 9.51 15.63 3.32
C ILE A 6 7.99 15.64 3.40
N ARG A 7 7.43 15.92 4.58
CA ARG A 7 5.96 16.00 4.76
C ARG A 7 5.35 17.13 3.94
N ALA A 8 5.96 18.29 3.90
CA ALA A 8 5.50 19.41 3.10
C ALA A 8 5.49 19.08 1.60
N ALA A 9 6.56 18.46 1.10
CA ALA A 9 6.66 18.01 -0.27
C ALA A 9 5.61 16.92 -0.61
N ALA A 10 5.38 15.97 0.30
CA ALA A 10 4.35 14.96 0.14
C ALA A 10 2.94 15.58 0.12
N LYS A 11 2.65 16.50 1.05
CA LYS A 11 1.36 17.19 1.10
C LYS A 11 1.06 17.98 -0.18
N ALA A 12 2.06 18.57 -0.80
CA ALA A 12 1.89 19.29 -2.06
C ALA A 12 1.42 18.39 -3.21
N LYS A 13 1.75 17.08 -3.13
CA LYS A 13 1.38 16.06 -4.12
C LYS A 13 0.07 15.32 -3.81
N MET A 14 -0.54 15.60 -2.66
CA MET A 14 -1.81 14.96 -2.27
C MET A 14 -2.98 15.88 -2.54
N ASN A 15 -4.13 15.29 -2.87
CA ASN A 15 -5.37 16.04 -3.05
C ASN A 15 -5.92 16.50 -1.70
N GLU A 16 -6.50 15.60 -0.92
CA GLU A 16 -7.20 15.92 0.32
C GLU A 16 -6.42 15.50 1.58
N CYS A 17 -5.49 14.56 1.44
CA CYS A 17 -4.70 14.06 2.56
C CYS A 17 -3.78 15.15 3.13
N ARG A 18 -3.83 15.35 4.45
CA ARG A 18 -3.01 16.36 5.16
C ARG A 18 -1.61 15.86 5.52
N VAL A 19 -1.29 14.63 5.21
CA VAL A 19 -0.01 13.99 5.54
C VAL A 19 0.35 14.22 7.01
N CYS A 20 -0.55 13.82 7.90
CA CYS A 20 -0.35 13.95 9.35
C CYS A 20 0.82 13.09 9.80
N SER A 21 1.57 13.54 10.82
CA SER A 21 2.66 12.75 11.41
C SER A 21 2.17 11.40 11.97
N HIS A 22 0.97 11.41 12.53
CA HIS A 22 0.22 10.22 12.93
C HIS A 22 -1.17 10.31 12.31
N CYS A 23 -1.52 9.34 11.47
CA CYS A 23 -2.82 9.32 10.84
C CYS A 23 -3.86 8.76 11.81
N ALA A 24 -4.60 9.63 12.48
CA ALA A 24 -5.74 9.25 13.33
C ALA A 24 -7.08 9.20 12.57
N GLY A 25 -7.05 9.42 11.25
CA GLY A 25 -8.27 9.47 10.43
C GLY A 25 -9.16 10.68 10.68
N SER A 26 -8.71 11.67 11.45
CA SER A 26 -9.50 12.82 11.84
C SER A 26 -9.16 14.10 11.09
N GLY A 27 -7.97 14.20 10.54
CA GLY A 27 -7.49 15.41 9.85
C GLY A 27 -8.24 15.76 8.58
N CYS A 28 -8.83 14.76 7.92
CA CYS A 28 -9.59 14.85 6.68
C CYS A 28 -11.04 14.37 6.82
N ILE A 29 -11.60 14.44 8.02
CA ILE A 29 -13.02 14.12 8.27
C ILE A 29 -13.91 15.01 7.40
N GLY A 30 -14.87 14.39 6.73
CA GLY A 30 -15.80 15.07 5.83
C GLY A 30 -15.37 15.08 4.37
N HIS A 31 -14.15 14.66 4.08
CA HIS A 31 -13.68 14.42 2.72
C HIS A 31 -14.07 13.02 2.23
N ILE A 32 -13.55 12.66 1.07
CA ILE A 32 -13.87 11.39 0.42
C ILE A 32 -13.52 10.20 1.32
N PRO A 33 -14.36 9.17 1.42
CA PRO A 33 -14.06 7.97 2.17
C PRO A 33 -12.72 7.36 1.77
N GLY A 34 -11.91 7.01 2.76
CA GLY A 34 -10.56 6.49 2.56
C GLY A 34 -9.44 7.47 2.89
N PHE A 35 -9.66 8.77 2.85
CA PHE A 35 -8.65 9.77 3.21
C PHE A 35 -8.41 9.90 4.71
N GLY A 36 -9.37 9.63 5.53
CA GLY A 36 -9.22 9.76 6.97
C GLY A 36 -10.11 8.79 7.72
N GLY A 37 -10.75 7.91 6.99
CA GLY A 37 -11.70 6.97 7.54
C GLY A 37 -12.99 7.63 7.99
N LEU A 38 -13.90 6.80 8.48
CA LEU A 38 -15.18 7.26 8.99
C LEU A 38 -15.02 7.95 10.35
N ARG A 39 -15.83 8.95 10.56
CA ARG A 39 -15.86 9.88 11.71
C ARG A 39 -15.71 9.24 13.11
N ARG A 40 -16.00 7.96 13.26
CA ARG A 40 -15.93 7.18 14.52
C ARG A 40 -15.14 5.89 14.35
N SER A 41 -14.28 5.81 13.37
CA SER A 41 -13.52 4.61 13.10
C SER A 41 -12.49 4.34 14.18
N ARG A 42 -12.85 3.55 15.16
CA ARG A 42 -11.93 3.04 16.18
C ARG A 42 -10.77 2.28 15.56
N SER A 43 -10.98 1.66 14.40
CA SER A 43 -9.94 0.93 13.67
C SER A 43 -8.77 1.83 13.30
N PHE A 44 -9.02 3.06 12.88
CA PHE A 44 -7.96 4.02 12.55
C PHE A 44 -7.08 4.36 13.75
N LEU A 45 -7.72 4.62 14.90
CA LEU A 45 -7.00 4.90 16.14
C LEU A 45 -6.25 3.66 16.64
N ARG A 46 -6.84 2.47 16.49
CA ARG A 46 -6.24 1.20 16.88
C ARG A 46 -5.03 0.83 16.02
N ASN A 47 -4.92 1.29 14.79
CA ASN A 47 -3.76 0.99 13.95
C ASN A 47 -2.43 1.37 14.61
N ILE A 48 -2.36 2.54 15.26
CA ILE A 48 -1.16 2.98 15.97
C ILE A 48 -1.13 2.40 17.38
N ALA A 49 -2.24 2.42 18.10
CA ALA A 49 -2.32 1.93 19.47
C ALA A 49 -1.93 0.43 19.55
N ALA A 50 -2.42 -0.40 18.65
CA ALA A 50 -2.09 -1.83 18.62
C ALA A 50 -0.61 -2.08 18.37
N LEU A 51 0.03 -1.32 17.48
CA LEU A 51 1.48 -1.45 17.27
C LEU A 51 2.28 -1.11 18.52
N ASN A 52 1.81 -0.17 19.34
CA ASN A 52 2.48 0.20 20.59
C ASN A 52 2.31 -0.87 21.71
N GLU A 53 1.41 -1.83 21.53
CA GLU A 53 1.24 -2.96 22.46
C GLU A 53 2.32 -4.04 22.26
N TYR A 54 3.08 -3.98 21.17
CA TYR A 54 4.12 -4.94 20.84
C TYR A 54 5.51 -4.32 21.01
N GLY A 55 6.40 -5.08 21.63
CA GLY A 55 7.80 -4.71 21.79
C GLY A 55 8.71 -5.71 21.08
N LEU A 56 9.82 -5.23 20.56
CA LEU A 56 10.87 -6.11 20.05
C LEU A 56 11.74 -6.61 21.21
N ILE A 57 11.86 -7.91 21.34
CA ILE A 57 12.81 -8.51 22.29
C ILE A 57 14.19 -8.53 21.64
N MET A 58 15.08 -7.72 22.18
CA MET A 58 16.46 -7.66 21.74
C MET A 58 17.24 -8.88 22.25
N ASN A 59 17.59 -9.78 21.36
CA ASN A 59 18.48 -10.89 21.62
C ASN A 59 19.83 -10.64 20.94
N SER A 60 20.70 -9.86 21.58
CA SER A 60 21.93 -9.35 20.98
C SER A 60 23.03 -10.41 20.81
N LEU A 61 22.96 -11.53 21.52
CA LEU A 61 23.99 -12.57 21.51
C LEU A 61 23.41 -13.90 21.01
N ARG A 62 23.26 -14.04 19.71
CA ARG A 62 22.71 -15.28 19.11
C ARG A 62 23.71 -16.10 18.31
N GLY A 63 24.95 -15.61 18.13
CA GLY A 63 25.95 -16.30 17.32
C GLY A 63 25.55 -16.45 15.85
N ILE A 64 24.71 -15.55 15.34
CA ILE A 64 24.32 -15.50 13.92
C ILE A 64 25.39 -14.69 13.20
N GLU A 65 26.14 -15.35 12.33
CA GLU A 65 27.20 -14.70 11.54
C GLU A 65 26.61 -14.08 10.26
N GLU A 66 25.65 -14.75 9.64
CA GLU A 66 24.99 -14.28 8.40
C GLU A 66 23.48 -14.21 8.60
N PRO A 67 22.93 -13.05 8.96
CA PRO A 67 21.48 -12.87 9.09
C PRO A 67 20.80 -12.91 7.72
N SER A 68 19.68 -13.62 7.61
CA SER A 68 18.84 -13.66 6.43
C SER A 68 17.45 -13.11 6.72
N THR A 69 16.89 -12.38 5.77
CA THR A 69 15.50 -11.92 5.76
C THR A 69 14.60 -12.78 4.90
N GLU A 70 15.14 -13.83 4.28
CA GLU A 70 14.38 -14.71 3.42
C GLU A 70 13.22 -15.37 4.16
N THR A 71 12.09 -15.47 3.50
CA THR A 71 10.89 -16.11 4.03
C THR A 71 10.12 -16.81 2.92
N GLU A 72 9.10 -17.56 3.30
CA GLU A 72 8.17 -18.18 2.35
C GLU A 72 6.74 -17.73 2.63
N PHE A 73 6.00 -17.43 1.55
CA PHE A 73 4.61 -17.04 1.59
C PHE A 73 3.85 -17.76 0.47
N PHE A 74 2.89 -18.59 0.82
CA PHE A 74 2.13 -19.45 -0.12
C PHE A 74 3.01 -20.21 -1.13
N GLY A 75 4.09 -20.83 -0.66
CA GLY A 75 5.02 -21.57 -1.50
C GLY A 75 5.96 -20.71 -2.35
N GLN A 76 5.88 -19.38 -2.23
CA GLN A 76 6.77 -18.44 -2.91
C GLN A 76 7.91 -18.01 -1.98
N LYS A 77 9.14 -18.17 -2.44
CA LYS A 77 10.30 -17.64 -1.74
C LYS A 77 10.42 -16.14 -1.94
N LEU A 78 10.54 -15.43 -0.83
CA LEU A 78 10.69 -13.97 -0.78
C LEU A 78 12.02 -13.61 -0.14
N SER A 79 12.64 -12.55 -0.62
CA SER A 79 13.89 -12.01 -0.05
C SER A 79 13.69 -11.39 1.33
N MET A 80 12.44 -10.99 1.64
CA MET A 80 12.09 -10.35 2.91
C MET A 80 10.59 -10.52 3.21
N PRO A 81 10.17 -10.49 4.50
CA PRO A 81 8.77 -10.60 4.90
C PRO A 81 8.00 -9.27 4.78
N VAL A 82 8.24 -8.53 3.70
CA VAL A 82 7.58 -7.25 3.41
C VAL A 82 7.00 -7.32 2.01
N MET A 83 5.73 -6.99 1.88
CA MET A 83 4.99 -6.97 0.61
C MET A 83 4.34 -5.61 0.42
N VAL A 84 4.08 -5.24 -0.83
CA VAL A 84 3.39 -3.98 -1.14
C VAL A 84 1.89 -4.18 -0.95
N ALA A 85 1.27 -3.31 -0.15
CA ALA A 85 -0.18 -3.33 0.07
C ALA A 85 -0.93 -2.76 -1.15
N PRO A 86 -2.17 -3.22 -1.42
CA PRO A 86 -2.96 -2.73 -2.54
C PRO A 86 -3.40 -1.29 -2.29
N ILE A 87 -3.25 -0.45 -3.29
CA ILE A 87 -3.73 0.92 -3.31
C ILE A 87 -4.41 1.16 -4.66
N GLY A 88 -5.62 1.64 -4.65
CA GLY A 88 -6.36 2.07 -5.83
C GLY A 88 -6.84 3.50 -5.71
N ALA A 89 -7.42 4.03 -6.77
CA ALA A 89 -7.87 5.40 -6.88
C ALA A 89 -6.73 6.42 -6.69
N ILE A 90 -5.62 6.21 -7.40
CA ILE A 90 -4.42 7.05 -7.30
C ILE A 90 -4.72 8.50 -7.63
N THR A 91 -5.47 8.77 -8.70
CA THR A 91 -5.88 10.13 -9.10
C THR A 91 -6.78 10.81 -8.06
N LEU A 92 -7.50 10.03 -7.26
CA LEU A 92 -8.32 10.55 -6.17
C LEU A 92 -7.45 11.00 -4.99
N ASN A 93 -6.39 10.23 -4.70
CA ASN A 93 -5.51 10.46 -3.55
C ASN A 93 -4.37 11.43 -3.85
N CYS A 94 -3.83 11.36 -5.06
CA CYS A 94 -2.63 12.08 -5.46
C CYS A 94 -2.92 13.04 -6.61
N LYS A 95 -2.19 14.15 -6.63
CA LYS A 95 -2.16 15.08 -7.76
C LYS A 95 -1.23 14.52 -8.82
N VAL A 96 -1.79 13.69 -9.70
CA VAL A 96 -1.12 13.11 -10.86
C VAL A 96 -1.88 13.51 -12.12
N GLU A 97 -1.15 13.77 -13.19
CA GLU A 97 -1.73 14.05 -14.50
C GLU A 97 -2.04 12.75 -15.23
N GLY A 98 -3.11 12.73 -15.99
CA GLY A 98 -3.52 11.61 -16.82
C GLY A 98 -4.92 11.09 -16.50
N GLU A 99 -5.43 10.27 -17.41
CA GLU A 99 -6.72 9.60 -17.22
C GLU A 99 -6.60 8.56 -16.12
N PRO A 100 -7.61 8.41 -15.25
CA PRO A 100 -7.58 7.47 -14.13
C PRO A 100 -7.18 6.06 -14.52
N GLU A 101 -7.71 5.56 -15.63
CA GLU A 101 -7.40 4.24 -16.17
C GLU A 101 -5.90 4.05 -16.46
N GLN A 102 -5.29 5.01 -17.13
CA GLN A 102 -3.87 4.95 -17.48
C GLN A 102 -2.99 5.07 -16.23
N VAL A 103 -3.33 5.97 -15.33
CA VAL A 103 -2.59 6.19 -14.08
C VAL A 103 -2.61 4.93 -13.19
N GLU A 104 -3.77 4.30 -13.04
CA GLU A 104 -3.89 3.04 -12.26
C GLU A 104 -3.04 1.92 -12.87
N LYS A 105 -3.12 1.76 -14.19
CA LYS A 105 -2.34 0.75 -14.90
C LYS A 105 -0.83 0.96 -14.76
N GLU A 106 -0.37 2.19 -14.94
CA GLU A 106 1.05 2.53 -14.77
C GLU A 106 1.52 2.33 -13.33
N TYR A 107 0.68 2.67 -12.37
CA TYR A 107 0.96 2.43 -10.94
C TYR A 107 1.10 0.95 -10.64
N ASP A 108 0.14 0.12 -11.05
CA ASP A 108 0.17 -1.32 -10.82
C ASP A 108 1.39 -1.99 -11.47
N LEU A 109 1.73 -1.60 -12.70
CA LEU A 109 2.92 -2.06 -13.39
C LEU A 109 4.22 -1.68 -12.66
N ALA A 110 4.32 -0.42 -12.21
CA ALA A 110 5.50 0.07 -11.49
C ALA A 110 5.69 -0.63 -10.15
N VAL A 111 4.59 -0.84 -9.39
CA VAL A 111 4.60 -1.52 -8.10
C VAL A 111 4.98 -2.99 -8.26
N ALA A 112 4.41 -3.68 -9.25
CA ALA A 112 4.71 -5.08 -9.54
C ALA A 112 6.18 -5.26 -9.96
N ALA A 113 6.70 -4.41 -10.84
CA ALA A 113 8.09 -4.44 -11.27
C ALA A 113 9.05 -4.16 -10.11
N GLY A 114 8.73 -3.19 -9.25
CA GLY A 114 9.51 -2.89 -8.04
C GLY A 114 9.54 -4.06 -7.06
N ALA A 115 8.39 -4.67 -6.78
CA ALA A 115 8.29 -5.85 -5.93
C ALA A 115 9.06 -7.04 -6.49
N ALA A 116 8.93 -7.31 -7.79
CA ALA A 116 9.68 -8.38 -8.46
C ALA A 116 11.19 -8.16 -8.36
N THR A 117 11.65 -6.93 -8.60
CA THR A 117 13.08 -6.55 -8.48
C THR A 117 13.58 -6.73 -7.04
N ALA A 118 12.77 -6.38 -6.05
CA ALA A 118 13.08 -6.56 -4.63
C ALA A 118 12.95 -8.01 -4.15
N GLY A 119 12.51 -8.94 -5.00
CA GLY A 119 12.33 -10.35 -4.64
C GLY A 119 11.13 -10.60 -3.72
N THR A 120 10.10 -9.73 -3.75
CA THR A 120 8.89 -9.84 -2.94
C THR A 120 7.63 -9.86 -3.79
N LEU A 121 6.46 -9.66 -3.18
CA LEU A 121 5.15 -9.67 -3.81
C LEU A 121 4.49 -8.29 -3.71
N ALA A 122 3.64 -7.99 -4.68
CA ALA A 122 2.75 -6.85 -4.67
C ALA A 122 1.28 -7.30 -4.70
N PHE A 123 0.47 -6.69 -3.84
CA PHE A 123 -0.98 -6.71 -4.00
C PHE A 123 -1.36 -5.54 -4.89
N CYS A 124 -2.12 -5.80 -5.96
CA CYS A 124 -2.57 -4.79 -6.92
C CYS A 124 -4.10 -4.75 -6.98
N GLY A 125 -4.65 -3.64 -7.45
CA GLY A 125 -6.08 -3.40 -7.50
C GLY A 125 -6.57 -2.61 -6.29
N ASP A 126 -7.61 -3.06 -5.62
CA ASP A 126 -8.30 -2.39 -4.51
C ASP A 126 -9.23 -1.26 -4.95
N GLY A 127 -9.93 -1.47 -6.01
CA GLY A 127 -10.87 -0.50 -6.54
C GLY A 127 -12.18 -1.05 -7.02
N GLY A 128 -13.03 -0.13 -7.43
CA GLY A 128 -14.38 -0.39 -7.85
C GLY A 128 -14.61 -0.25 -9.33
N ALA A 129 -13.76 0.43 -10.01
CA ALA A 129 -13.92 0.64 -11.43
C ALA A 129 -13.36 -0.54 -12.24
N PRO A 130 -13.97 -0.92 -13.37
CA PRO A 130 -13.51 -2.01 -14.21
C PRO A 130 -12.04 -1.87 -14.64
N TYR A 131 -11.59 -0.67 -14.95
CA TYR A 131 -10.21 -0.40 -15.37
C TYR A 131 -9.15 -0.77 -14.32
N MET A 132 -9.52 -0.88 -13.05
CA MET A 132 -8.58 -1.31 -11.99
C MET A 132 -8.22 -2.79 -12.13
N TYR A 133 -9.10 -3.60 -12.70
CA TYR A 133 -8.79 -4.99 -13.05
C TYR A 133 -7.80 -5.08 -14.21
N GLU A 134 -7.93 -4.20 -15.20
CA GLU A 134 -7.05 -4.17 -16.36
C GLU A 134 -5.61 -3.84 -15.95
N GLY A 135 -5.42 -2.90 -15.03
CA GLY A 135 -4.13 -2.61 -14.42
C GLY A 135 -3.51 -3.83 -13.75
N THR A 136 -4.29 -4.49 -12.89
CA THR A 136 -3.85 -5.71 -12.18
C THR A 136 -3.54 -6.86 -13.13
N LEU A 137 -4.34 -7.07 -14.18
CA LEU A 137 -4.08 -8.10 -15.19
C LEU A 137 -2.81 -7.80 -15.97
N ALA A 138 -2.59 -6.55 -16.36
CA ALA A 138 -1.37 -6.11 -17.02
C ALA A 138 -0.14 -6.33 -16.14
N ALA A 139 -0.20 -5.97 -14.86
CA ALA A 139 0.85 -6.19 -13.88
C ALA A 139 1.14 -7.68 -13.67
N SER A 140 0.10 -8.52 -13.60
CA SER A 140 0.23 -9.97 -13.45
C SER A 140 0.88 -10.61 -14.68
N ALA A 141 0.56 -10.14 -15.87
CA ALA A 141 1.16 -10.60 -17.12
C ALA A 141 2.63 -10.16 -17.22
N ALA A 142 2.96 -8.94 -16.79
CA ALA A 142 4.33 -8.41 -16.83
C ALA A 142 5.24 -9.04 -15.77
N CYS A 143 4.71 -9.39 -14.58
CA CYS A 143 5.45 -9.95 -13.46
C CYS A 143 4.79 -11.24 -12.95
N PRO A 144 4.86 -12.37 -13.71
CA PRO A 144 4.20 -13.63 -13.36
C PRO A 144 4.65 -14.13 -11.97
N GLY A 145 3.67 -14.53 -11.14
CA GLY A 145 3.92 -15.05 -9.80
C GLY A 145 4.37 -14.00 -8.76
N ARG A 146 4.36 -12.71 -9.11
CA ARG A 146 4.74 -11.62 -8.20
C ARG A 146 3.60 -10.68 -7.85
N VAL A 147 2.42 -10.89 -8.43
CA VAL A 147 1.23 -10.07 -8.21
C VAL A 147 0.12 -10.89 -7.58
N ILE A 148 -0.50 -10.34 -6.54
CA ILE A 148 -1.71 -10.88 -5.92
C ILE A 148 -2.84 -9.89 -6.18
N PRO A 149 -3.86 -10.26 -6.98
CA PRO A 149 -5.01 -9.41 -7.24
C PRO A 149 -5.84 -9.17 -5.98
N THR A 150 -6.27 -7.94 -5.79
CA THR A 150 -7.21 -7.56 -4.74
C THR A 150 -8.56 -7.27 -5.33
N ILE A 151 -9.57 -8.04 -4.93
CA ILE A 151 -10.93 -7.98 -5.46
C ILE A 151 -11.88 -7.64 -4.32
N LYS A 152 -12.64 -6.56 -4.46
CA LYS A 152 -13.72 -6.22 -3.54
C LYS A 152 -15.01 -6.91 -3.96
N PRO A 153 -15.68 -7.64 -3.06
CA PRO A 153 -16.99 -8.24 -3.37
C PRO A 153 -18.02 -7.15 -3.63
N ARG A 154 -18.84 -7.32 -4.67
CA ARG A 154 -19.90 -6.40 -5.08
C ARG A 154 -21.16 -7.16 -5.46
N GLU A 155 -22.30 -6.47 -5.43
CA GLU A 155 -23.57 -7.04 -5.88
C GLU A 155 -23.58 -7.36 -7.37
N ASP A 156 -22.78 -6.64 -8.17
CA ASP A 156 -22.71 -6.76 -9.63
C ASP A 156 -21.79 -7.89 -10.12
N ASP A 157 -21.08 -8.55 -9.20
CA ASP A 157 -20.14 -9.65 -9.49
C ASP A 157 -20.85 -11.03 -9.59
N LYS A 158 -22.10 -11.04 -10.10
CA LYS A 158 -22.88 -12.26 -10.31
C LYS A 158 -22.78 -12.81 -11.71
#